data_a89fa98e6ae4545458926c4eefe2e09e
#
_entry.id   a89fa98e6ae4545458926c4eefe2e09e
#
_cell.length_a   1.000
_cell.length_b   1.000
_cell.length_c   1.000
_cell.angle_alpha   90.00
_cell.angle_beta   90.00
_cell.angle_gamma   90.00
#
_symmetry.space_group_name_H-M   'P 1'
#
loop_
_entity.id
_entity.type
_entity.pdbx_description
1 polymer ?
#
loop_
_entity_poly.entity_id
_entity_poly.type
_entity_poly.pdbx_seq_one_letter_code
_entity_poly.pdbx_strand_id
1 'polypeptide(L)'
;MRFEEFSFGSIRIDGVSYDHDVVIDRGEVRKRKKKASKKFREAFGHTPLSLEEGIPWKCRRLVVGTGTGALPVMKEVIAEAKRRKVKLMILPTAEAIEKLKRQPDGTNAILHVTC
;
A
#
# COMPACT_ATOMS: atom_id res chain seq x y z
N MET A 1 -5.82 -14.18 5.76
CA MET A 1 -6.34 -13.24 4.73
C MET A 1 -6.20 -13.88 3.36
N ARG A 2 -7.26 -13.86 2.61
CA ARG A 2 -7.31 -14.52 1.30
C ARG A 2 -7.51 -13.50 0.20
N PHE A 3 -6.52 -13.41 -0.69
CA PHE A 3 -6.59 -12.57 -1.89
C PHE A 3 -7.16 -13.42 -3.03
N GLU A 4 -8.31 -13.03 -3.56
CA GLU A 4 -9.03 -13.84 -4.52
C GLU A 4 -8.89 -13.36 -5.96
N GLU A 5 -9.08 -12.06 -6.18
CA GLU A 5 -8.96 -11.46 -7.50
C GLU A 5 -8.36 -10.07 -7.40
N PHE A 6 -7.47 -9.76 -8.33
CA PHE A 6 -6.99 -8.41 -8.52
C PHE A 6 -6.91 -8.08 -10.01
N SER A 7 -7.55 -6.96 -10.37
CA SER A 7 -7.30 -6.28 -11.64
C SER A 7 -7.27 -4.79 -11.31
N PHE A 8 -6.58 -3.99 -12.12
CA PHE A 8 -6.53 -2.57 -11.82
C PHE A 8 -7.94 -1.98 -11.81
N GLY A 9 -8.32 -1.36 -10.70
CA GLY A 9 -9.67 -0.84 -10.44
C GLY A 9 -10.46 -1.64 -9.43
N SER A 10 -10.05 -2.88 -9.11
CA SER A 10 -10.78 -3.72 -8.15
C SER A 10 -9.88 -4.79 -7.54
N ILE A 11 -10.06 -5.02 -6.24
CA ILE A 11 -9.41 -6.13 -5.53
C ILE A 11 -10.43 -6.82 -4.64
N ARG A 12 -10.35 -8.15 -4.58
CA ARG A 12 -11.21 -8.95 -3.70
C ARG A 12 -10.37 -9.62 -2.62
N ILE A 13 -10.71 -9.34 -1.37
CA ILE A 13 -10.01 -9.87 -0.20
C ILE A 13 -11.04 -10.45 0.76
N ASP A 14 -10.87 -11.71 1.14
CA ASP A 14 -11.77 -12.42 2.06
C ASP A 14 -13.25 -12.28 1.66
N GLY A 15 -13.55 -12.40 0.37
CA GLY A 15 -14.90 -12.33 -0.15
C GLY A 15 -15.48 -10.93 -0.30
N VAL A 16 -14.72 -9.88 0.03
CA VAL A 16 -15.17 -8.49 -0.11
C VAL A 16 -14.41 -7.80 -1.24
N SER A 17 -15.17 -7.15 -2.13
CA SER A 17 -14.58 -6.41 -3.25
C SER A 17 -14.39 -4.94 -2.88
N TYR A 18 -13.23 -4.40 -3.25
CA TYR A 18 -12.87 -3.00 -3.01
C TYR A 18 -12.52 -2.35 -4.34
N ASP A 19 -13.07 -1.18 -4.60
CA ASP A 19 -12.80 -0.39 -5.81
C ASP A 19 -11.96 0.86 -5.52
N HIS A 20 -11.20 0.82 -4.43
CA HIS A 20 -10.33 1.89 -3.97
C HIS A 20 -9.06 1.29 -3.38
N ASP A 21 -8.04 2.12 -3.19
CA ASP A 21 -6.81 1.71 -2.52
C ASP A 21 -7.11 1.23 -1.11
N VAL A 22 -6.41 0.18 -0.70
CA VAL A 22 -6.61 -0.42 0.61
C VAL A 22 -5.34 -0.38 1.44
N VAL A 23 -5.52 -0.32 2.77
CA VAL A 23 -4.46 -0.47 3.75
C VAL A 23 -4.74 -1.75 4.53
N ILE A 24 -3.73 -2.60 4.63
CA ILE A 24 -3.80 -3.81 5.44
C ILE A 24 -2.93 -3.60 6.68
N ASP A 25 -3.60 -3.53 7.83
CA ASP A 25 -2.97 -3.22 9.10
C ASP A 25 -3.26 -4.35 10.10
N ARG A 26 -2.26 -5.18 10.35
CA ARG A 26 -2.37 -6.32 11.30
C ARG A 26 -3.61 -7.17 11.01
N GLY A 27 -3.78 -7.53 9.73
CA GLY A 27 -4.88 -8.39 9.27
C GLY A 27 -6.20 -7.70 9.02
N GLU A 28 -6.30 -6.40 9.26
CA GLU A 28 -7.52 -5.62 9.00
C GLU A 28 -7.37 -4.81 7.72
N VAL A 29 -8.42 -4.77 6.92
CA VAL A 29 -8.46 -4.03 5.67
C VAL A 29 -9.24 -2.75 5.88
N ARG A 30 -8.65 -1.61 5.49
CA ARG A 30 -9.35 -0.33 5.50
C ARG A 30 -9.04 0.45 4.22
N LYS A 31 -9.85 1.46 3.94
CA LYS A 31 -9.64 2.35 2.81
C LYS A 31 -8.41 3.22 3.04
N ARG A 32 -7.54 3.35 2.02
CA ARG A 32 -6.46 4.32 2.04
C ARG A 32 -7.04 5.73 2.02
N LYS A 33 -6.61 6.59 2.93
CA LYS A 33 -7.02 7.99 3.01
C LYS A 33 -5.95 8.87 2.38
N LYS A 34 -5.97 8.98 1.07
CA LYS A 34 -4.95 9.72 0.31
C LYS A 34 -5.16 11.24 0.26
N LYS A 35 -6.24 11.74 0.84
CA LYS A 35 -6.55 13.18 0.83
C LYS A 35 -5.40 14.02 1.38
N ALA A 36 -4.75 13.55 2.43
CA ALA A 36 -3.63 14.25 3.05
C ALA A 36 -2.42 14.41 2.12
N SER A 37 -2.30 13.54 1.11
CA SER A 37 -1.20 13.56 0.14
C SER A 37 -1.53 14.33 -1.14
N LYS A 38 -2.78 14.76 -1.33
CA LYS A 38 -3.20 15.42 -2.58
C LYS A 38 -2.44 16.71 -2.88
N LYS A 39 -1.96 17.40 -1.86
CA LYS A 39 -1.17 18.62 -2.03
C LYS A 39 0.16 18.37 -2.76
N PHE A 40 0.63 17.13 -2.82
CA PHE A 40 1.86 16.78 -3.53
C PHE A 40 1.61 16.31 -4.96
N ARG A 41 0.36 16.18 -5.37
CA ARG A 41 -0.02 15.61 -6.66
C ARG A 41 0.60 16.36 -7.84
N GLU A 42 0.63 17.67 -7.77
CA GLU A 42 1.14 18.50 -8.86
C GLU A 42 2.61 18.21 -9.15
N ALA A 43 3.42 18.06 -8.10
CA ALA A 43 4.84 17.77 -8.23
C ALA A 43 5.14 16.37 -8.79
N PHE A 44 4.25 15.41 -8.56
CA PHE A 44 4.47 14.00 -8.93
C PHE A 44 3.62 13.52 -10.10
N GLY A 45 2.67 14.32 -10.58
CA GLY A 45 1.74 13.90 -11.63
C GLY A 45 0.64 12.95 -11.17
N HIS A 46 0.79 12.37 -9.98
CA HIS A 46 -0.16 11.48 -9.31
C HIS A 46 -0.11 11.78 -7.82
N THR A 47 -1.16 11.40 -7.07
CA THR A 47 -1.14 11.54 -5.62
C THR A 47 -0.16 10.52 -5.03
N PRO A 48 0.99 10.95 -4.50
CA PRO A 48 2.00 10.01 -4.00
C PRO A 48 1.62 9.47 -2.64
N LEU A 49 2.31 8.41 -2.20
CA LEU A 49 2.28 7.99 -0.81
C LEU A 49 3.19 8.92 0.00
N SER A 50 2.65 9.56 1.03
CA SER A 50 3.39 10.48 1.89
C SER A 50 3.25 10.12 3.36
N LEU A 51 4.11 10.70 4.21
CA LEU A 51 4.06 10.50 5.66
C LEU A 51 2.80 11.07 6.30
N GLU A 52 2.07 11.93 5.62
CA GLU A 52 0.86 12.54 6.16
C GLU A 52 -0.35 11.61 6.13
N GLU A 53 -0.22 10.48 5.47
CA GLU A 53 -1.24 9.43 5.52
C GLU A 53 -1.03 8.55 6.76
N GLY A 54 -2.08 7.83 7.15
CA GLY A 54 -1.98 6.88 8.25
C GLY A 54 -1.28 5.60 7.83
N ILE A 55 0.02 5.63 7.70
CA ILE A 55 0.82 4.47 7.31
C ILE A 55 0.86 3.46 8.47
N PRO A 56 0.57 2.16 8.21
CA PRO A 56 0.54 1.15 9.27
C PRO A 56 1.95 0.66 9.64
N TRP A 57 2.66 1.46 10.44
CA TRP A 57 4.05 1.22 10.79
C TRP A 57 4.30 0.07 11.78
N LYS A 58 3.26 -0.43 12.46
CA LYS A 58 3.42 -1.50 13.45
C LYS A 58 3.55 -2.86 12.76
N CYS A 59 4.71 -3.10 12.18
CA CYS A 59 5.01 -4.31 11.42
C CYS A 59 6.53 -4.47 11.27
N ARG A 60 6.95 -5.65 10.85
CA ARG A 60 8.34 -5.89 10.47
C ARG A 60 8.59 -5.55 9.01
N ARG A 61 7.58 -5.78 8.18
CA ARG A 61 7.62 -5.52 6.74
C ARG A 61 6.41 -4.70 6.33
N LEU A 62 6.65 -3.72 5.49
CA LEU A 62 5.58 -2.94 4.86
C LEU A 62 5.70 -3.09 3.35
N VAL A 63 4.67 -3.66 2.74
CA VAL A 63 4.62 -3.84 1.29
C VAL A 63 3.76 -2.74 0.69
N VAL A 64 4.31 -2.02 -0.27
CA VAL A 64 3.57 -0.98 -1.00
C VAL A 64 3.37 -1.47 -2.43
N GLY A 65 2.11 -1.72 -2.79
CA GLY A 65 1.72 -2.06 -4.15
C GLY A 65 1.44 -0.78 -4.94
N THR A 66 2.16 -0.60 -6.04
CA THR A 66 2.14 0.65 -6.81
C THR A 66 1.21 0.61 -8.03
N GLY A 67 0.25 -0.31 -8.04
CA GLY A 67 -0.63 -0.53 -9.20
C GLY A 67 0.18 -1.17 -10.33
N THR A 68 0.24 -0.49 -11.45
CA THR A 68 1.09 -0.90 -12.59
C THR A 68 2.47 -0.26 -12.55
N GLY A 69 2.87 0.28 -11.39
CA GLY A 69 4.15 0.96 -11.20
C GLY A 69 4.04 2.48 -11.17
N ALA A 70 2.82 3.02 -11.22
CA ALA A 70 2.61 4.46 -11.36
C ALA A 70 2.48 5.23 -10.04
N LEU A 71 2.30 4.55 -8.91
CA LEU A 71 2.18 5.25 -7.62
C LEU A 71 3.56 5.71 -7.14
N PRO A 72 3.81 7.03 -7.05
CA PRO A 72 5.06 7.50 -6.47
C PRO A 72 5.06 7.30 -4.94
N VAL A 73 6.21 6.92 -4.40
CA VAL A 73 6.43 6.85 -2.95
C VAL A 73 7.43 7.94 -2.61
N MET A 74 7.03 8.88 -1.76
CA MET A 74 7.91 9.99 -1.41
C MET A 74 9.12 9.50 -0.61
N LYS A 75 10.27 10.13 -0.84
CA LYS A 75 11.54 9.74 -0.19
C LYS A 75 11.46 9.77 1.34
N GLU A 76 10.63 10.64 1.90
CA GLU A 76 10.41 10.73 3.35
C GLU A 76 9.82 9.44 3.92
N VAL A 77 8.97 8.75 3.14
CA VAL A 77 8.40 7.46 3.54
C VAL A 77 9.51 6.41 3.63
N ILE A 78 10.40 6.39 2.64
CA ILE A 78 11.54 5.47 2.60
C ILE A 78 12.47 5.71 3.78
N ALA A 79 12.77 6.98 4.06
CA ALA A 79 13.63 7.36 5.19
C ALA A 79 13.00 6.98 6.53
N GLU A 80 11.69 7.17 6.68
CA GLU A 80 10.99 6.84 7.92
C GLU A 80 10.94 5.33 8.16
N ALA A 81 10.74 4.54 7.11
CA ALA A 81 10.80 3.08 7.21
C ALA A 81 12.16 2.62 7.73
N LYS A 82 13.23 3.21 7.21
CA LYS A 82 14.60 2.91 7.63
C LYS A 82 14.83 3.30 9.09
N ARG A 83 14.37 4.47 9.48
CA ARG A 83 14.49 4.95 10.86
C ARG A 83 13.75 4.02 11.83
N ARG A 84 12.60 3.50 11.45
CA ARG A 84 11.79 2.58 12.26
C ARG A 84 12.23 1.12 12.16
N LYS A 85 13.24 0.83 11.33
CA LYS A 85 13.72 -0.53 11.07
C LYS A 85 12.61 -1.43 10.49
N VAL A 86 11.73 -0.86 9.69
CA VAL A 86 10.71 -1.57 8.94
C VAL A 86 11.27 -1.86 7.56
N LYS A 87 11.20 -3.12 7.12
CA LYS A 87 11.60 -3.49 5.76
C LYS A 87 10.53 -3.02 4.79
N LEU A 88 10.85 -2.03 3.99
CA LEU A 88 9.93 -1.49 2.98
C LEU A 88 10.16 -2.18 1.65
N MET A 89 9.07 -2.65 1.03
CA MET A 89 9.11 -3.30 -0.27
C MET A 89 8.11 -2.57 -1.18
N ILE A 90 8.62 -1.98 -2.26
CA ILE A 90 7.83 -1.21 -3.21
C ILE A 90 7.77 -2.02 -4.51
N LEU A 91 6.58 -2.51 -4.85
CA LEU A 91 6.36 -3.46 -5.95
C LEU A 91 5.07 -3.12 -6.68
N PRO A 92 4.91 -3.51 -7.95
CA PRO A 92 3.60 -3.50 -8.58
C PRO A 92 2.60 -4.28 -7.73
N THR A 93 1.33 -3.88 -7.73
CA THR A 93 0.34 -4.44 -6.80
C THR A 93 0.20 -5.97 -6.93
N ALA A 94 0.26 -6.51 -8.14
CA ALA A 94 0.19 -7.96 -8.33
C ALA A 94 1.32 -8.70 -7.60
N GLU A 95 2.54 -8.14 -7.66
CA GLU A 95 3.70 -8.72 -6.97
C GLU A 95 3.63 -8.51 -5.46
N ALA A 96 3.11 -7.35 -5.04
CA ALA A 96 2.88 -7.05 -3.63
C ALA A 96 1.94 -8.08 -2.99
N ILE A 97 0.86 -8.44 -3.70
CA ILE A 97 -0.08 -9.47 -3.26
C ILE A 97 0.62 -10.82 -3.08
N GLU A 98 1.50 -11.19 -4.01
CA GLU A 98 2.24 -12.44 -3.89
C GLU A 98 3.16 -12.46 -2.67
N LYS A 99 3.78 -11.33 -2.34
CA LYS A 99 4.57 -11.20 -1.10
C LYS A 99 3.71 -11.37 0.14
N LEU A 100 2.52 -10.78 0.15
CA LEU A 100 1.59 -10.91 1.27
C LEU A 100 1.14 -12.35 1.48
N LYS A 101 0.93 -13.09 0.40
CA LYS A 101 0.57 -14.51 0.46
C LYS A 101 1.69 -15.36 1.05
N ARG A 102 2.94 -15.04 0.73
CA ARG A 102 4.11 -15.81 1.17
C ARG A 102 4.54 -15.47 2.60
N GLN A 103 4.41 -14.22 3.00
CA GLN A 103 4.90 -13.72 4.28
C GLN A 103 3.83 -12.88 4.97
N PRO A 104 2.70 -13.50 5.38
CA PRO A 104 1.60 -12.73 5.97
C PRO A 104 1.92 -12.22 7.37
N ASP A 105 2.68 -12.98 8.15
CA ASP A 105 2.96 -12.61 9.54
C ASP A 105 3.94 -11.44 9.63
N GLY A 106 3.58 -10.44 10.42
CA GLY A 106 4.42 -9.26 10.63
C GLY A 106 4.50 -8.36 9.40
N THR A 107 3.59 -8.52 8.44
CA THR A 107 3.58 -7.75 7.19
C THR A 107 2.29 -6.95 7.07
N ASN A 108 2.43 -5.64 6.95
CA ASN A 108 1.33 -4.73 6.60
C ASN A 108 1.49 -4.29 5.15
N ALA A 109 0.46 -3.67 4.61
CA ALA A 109 0.49 -3.27 3.21
C ALA A 109 -0.33 -2.02 2.92
N ILE A 110 0.07 -1.33 1.86
CA ILE A 110 -0.74 -0.31 1.21
C ILE A 110 -0.80 -0.73 -0.26
N LEU A 111 -1.99 -0.97 -0.77
CA LEU A 111 -2.18 -1.46 -2.13
C LEU A 111 -2.91 -0.42 -2.97
N HIS A 112 -2.24 0.05 -4.01
CA HIS A 112 -2.84 0.95 -4.99
C HIS A 112 -3.68 0.12 -5.95
N VAL A 113 -4.98 0.36 -5.96
CA VAL A 113 -5.97 -0.41 -6.72
C VAL A 113 -6.53 0.42 -7.86
N THR A 114 -6.69 1.73 -7.64
CA THR A 114 -7.23 2.64 -8.65
C THR A 114 -6.71 4.05 -8.43
N CYS A 115 -6.60 4.79 -9.51
CA CYS A 115 -6.19 6.20 -9.46
C CYS A 115 -7.31 7.11 -8.96
#